data_676edbb323e9a9bed499762fe2fde6aa
#
_entry.id   676edbb323e9a9bed499762fe2fde6aa
#
_cell.length_a   1.000
_cell.length_b   1.000
_cell.length_c   1.000
_cell.angle_alpha   90.00
_cell.angle_beta   90.00
_cell.angle_gamma   90.00
#
_symmetry.space_group_name_H-M   'P 1'
#
loop_
_entity.id
_entity.type
_entity.pdbx_description
1 polymer ?
#
loop_
_entity_poly.entity_id
_entity_poly.type
_entity_poly.pdbx_seq_one_letter_code
_entity_poly.pdbx_strand_id
1 'polypeptide(L)'
;LQLILKLVTPMKEMNIDKIPMVRVTWLDARDMETGWLPIKDIVNAPLAVCQEVGYLVVNNDDKIVIMRSWCVDKEDNHGGGSIAIPRGWVRKIEYLKVEYATR
;
A
#
# COMPACT_ATOMS: atom_id res chain seq x y z
N LEU A 1 -0.82 4.32 23.85
CA LEU A 1 -1.99 5.21 23.87
C LEU A 1 -1.67 6.59 23.31
N GLN A 2 -0.61 7.24 23.80
CA GLN A 2 -0.22 8.56 23.31
C GLN A 2 0.17 8.53 21.83
N LEU A 3 0.82 7.46 21.38
CA LEU A 3 1.17 7.31 19.99
C LEU A 3 -0.08 7.20 19.10
N ILE A 4 -1.08 6.45 19.57
CA ILE A 4 -2.33 6.29 18.85
C ILE A 4 -3.05 7.64 18.72
N LEU A 5 -3.11 8.41 19.81
CA LEU A 5 -3.73 9.73 19.80
C LEU A 5 -3.02 10.69 18.84
N LYS A 6 -1.68 10.67 18.82
CA LYS A 6 -0.90 11.49 17.91
C LYS A 6 -1.12 11.14 16.45
N LEU A 7 -1.39 9.88 16.16
CA LEU A 7 -1.66 9.43 14.79
C LEU A 7 -3.07 9.82 14.35
N VAL A 8 -4.05 9.72 15.25
CA VAL A 8 -5.45 10.02 14.91
C VAL A 8 -5.67 11.51 14.71
N THR A 9 -5.15 12.35 15.62
CA THR A 9 -5.34 13.80 15.54
C THR A 9 -4.76 14.41 14.27
N PRO A 10 -3.50 14.09 13.86
CA PRO A 10 -2.96 14.59 12.60
C PRO A 10 -3.76 14.17 11.38
N MET A 11 -4.34 12.96 11.39
CA MET A 11 -5.15 12.48 10.26
C MET A 11 -6.36 13.37 9.99
N LYS A 12 -7.01 13.89 11.04
CA LYS A 12 -8.16 14.78 10.88
C LYS A 12 -7.80 16.14 10.30
N GLU A 13 -6.59 16.59 10.53
CA GLU A 13 -6.10 17.90 10.09
C GLU A 13 -5.27 17.81 8.83
N MET A 14 -5.10 16.60 8.31
CA MET A 14 -4.21 16.35 7.19
C MET A 14 -4.77 16.97 5.91
N ASN A 15 -3.93 17.78 5.26
CA ASN A 15 -4.25 18.33 3.96
C ASN A 15 -4.13 17.21 2.91
N ILE A 16 -5.19 16.98 2.16
CA ILE A 16 -5.23 15.97 1.10
C ILE A 16 -4.07 16.11 0.12
N ASP A 17 -3.64 17.33 -0.18
CA ASP A 17 -2.55 17.58 -1.12
C ASP A 17 -1.19 17.15 -0.60
N LYS A 18 -1.07 16.89 0.71
CA LYS A 18 0.17 16.43 1.34
C LYS A 18 0.29 14.92 1.42
N ILE A 19 -0.78 14.19 1.15
CA ILE A 19 -0.75 12.74 1.12
C ILE A 19 -0.41 12.31 -0.29
N PRO A 20 0.77 11.70 -0.50
CA PRO A 20 1.15 11.31 -1.84
C PRO A 20 0.32 10.14 -2.33
N MET A 21 0.05 10.13 -3.62
CA MET A 21 -0.40 8.94 -4.33
C MET A 21 0.81 8.22 -4.88
N VAL A 22 0.84 6.91 -4.72
CA VAL A 22 1.98 6.09 -5.11
C VAL A 22 1.54 4.85 -5.84
N ARG A 23 2.48 4.27 -6.61
CA ARG A 23 2.41 2.89 -7.06
C ARG A 23 3.51 2.12 -6.33
N VAL A 24 3.12 1.14 -5.55
CA VAL A 24 4.06 0.28 -4.83
C VAL A 24 4.17 -1.04 -5.55
N THR A 25 5.40 -1.50 -5.75
CA THR A 25 5.71 -2.82 -6.29
C THR A 25 6.38 -3.64 -5.21
N TRP A 26 5.88 -4.86 -4.97
CA TRP A 26 6.46 -5.74 -3.96
C TRP A 26 6.47 -7.18 -4.44
N LEU A 27 7.27 -8.00 -3.77
CA LEU A 27 7.29 -9.44 -3.95
C LEU A 27 6.45 -10.08 -2.88
N ASP A 28 5.48 -10.87 -3.30
CA ASP A 28 4.54 -11.55 -2.41
C ASP A 28 4.70 -13.06 -2.52
N ALA A 29 4.16 -13.76 -1.54
CA ALA A 29 4.04 -15.20 -1.61
C ALA A 29 3.19 -15.60 -2.82
N ARG A 30 3.49 -16.76 -3.37
CA ARG A 30 2.72 -17.31 -4.48
C ARG A 30 2.38 -18.75 -4.18
N ASP A 31 1.10 -19.07 -4.28
CA ASP A 31 0.66 -20.46 -4.24
C ASP A 31 0.97 -21.15 -5.57
N MET A 32 1.49 -22.36 -5.47
CA MET A 32 1.68 -23.24 -6.62
C MET A 32 0.47 -24.17 -6.74
N GLU A 33 0.40 -24.88 -7.85
CA GLU A 33 -0.64 -25.89 -8.04
C GLU A 33 -0.64 -26.91 -6.91
N THR A 34 -1.83 -27.36 -6.52
CA THR A 34 -1.99 -28.31 -5.41
C THR A 34 -1.66 -29.75 -5.78
N GLY A 35 -1.47 -30.08 -7.07
CA GLY A 35 -1.12 -31.41 -7.53
C GLY A 35 0.34 -31.75 -7.33
N TRP A 36 0.73 -32.93 -7.78
CA TRP A 36 2.10 -33.38 -7.74
C TRP A 36 2.92 -32.68 -8.81
N LEU A 37 4.05 -32.11 -8.41
CA LEU A 37 4.98 -31.42 -9.30
C LEU A 37 6.39 -31.99 -9.15
N PRO A 38 7.22 -31.96 -10.21
CA PRO A 38 8.63 -32.27 -10.07
C PRO A 38 9.28 -31.38 -9.01
N ILE A 39 10.17 -31.95 -8.21
CA ILE A 39 10.85 -31.18 -7.15
C ILE A 39 11.58 -29.96 -7.70
N LYS A 40 12.18 -30.07 -8.88
CA LYS A 40 12.88 -28.94 -9.51
C LYS A 40 11.96 -27.74 -9.75
N ASP A 41 10.70 -27.98 -10.06
CA ASP A 41 9.72 -26.91 -10.30
C ASP A 41 9.31 -26.25 -8.99
N ILE A 42 9.20 -27.01 -7.92
CA ILE A 42 8.92 -26.50 -6.57
C ILE A 42 10.09 -25.65 -6.08
N VAL A 43 11.32 -26.12 -6.24
CA VAL A 43 12.53 -25.39 -5.83
C VAL A 43 12.65 -24.06 -6.54
N ASN A 44 12.26 -24.01 -7.81
CA ASN A 44 12.35 -22.82 -8.64
C ASN A 44 11.07 -21.98 -8.67
N ALA A 45 10.13 -22.23 -7.76
CA ALA A 45 8.87 -21.48 -7.71
C ALA A 45 9.14 -19.97 -7.54
N PRO A 46 8.61 -19.13 -8.43
CA PRO A 46 8.83 -17.69 -8.33
C PRO A 46 7.92 -17.04 -7.30
N LEU A 47 8.35 -15.93 -6.74
CA LEU A 47 7.47 -15.06 -5.97
C LEU A 47 6.54 -14.29 -6.91
N ALA A 48 5.43 -13.83 -6.37
CA ALA A 48 4.50 -12.99 -7.12
C ALA A 48 4.96 -11.54 -7.10
N VAL A 49 5.04 -10.92 -8.27
CA VAL A 49 5.29 -9.49 -8.37
C VAL A 49 3.93 -8.79 -8.39
N CYS A 50 3.68 -7.98 -7.36
CA CYS A 50 2.40 -7.30 -7.18
C CYS A 50 2.57 -5.80 -7.22
N GLN A 51 1.55 -5.11 -7.70
CA GLN A 51 1.51 -3.66 -7.70
C GLN A 51 0.16 -3.17 -7.19
N GLU A 52 0.19 -2.08 -6.46
CA GLU A 52 -1.01 -1.41 -5.98
C GLU A 52 -0.81 0.09 -6.08
N VAL A 53 -1.88 0.80 -6.37
CA VAL A 53 -1.90 2.27 -6.44
C VAL A 53 -2.82 2.78 -5.34
N GLY A 54 -2.37 3.80 -4.62
CA GLY A 54 -3.19 4.38 -3.58
C GLY A 54 -2.50 5.52 -2.85
N TYR A 55 -3.17 6.01 -1.81
CA TYR A 55 -2.62 7.03 -0.92
C TYR A 55 -1.66 6.40 0.07
N LEU A 56 -0.46 6.94 0.14
CA LEU A 56 0.58 6.44 1.06
C LEU A 56 0.35 7.05 2.44
N VAL A 57 -0.25 6.29 3.34
CA VAL A 57 -0.60 6.78 4.68
C VAL A 57 0.41 6.39 5.75
N VAL A 58 1.17 5.31 5.53
CA VAL A 58 2.28 4.91 6.42
C VAL A 58 3.48 4.52 5.56
N ASN A 59 4.63 5.04 5.92
CA ASN A 59 5.90 4.68 5.30
C ASN A 59 6.98 4.73 6.37
N ASN A 60 7.29 3.58 6.94
CA ASN A 60 8.32 3.45 7.98
C ASN A 60 9.14 2.18 7.74
N ASP A 61 10.06 1.88 8.66
CA ASP A 61 10.95 0.74 8.53
C ASP A 61 10.22 -0.60 8.64
N ASP A 62 9.04 -0.60 9.23
CA ASP A 62 8.27 -1.80 9.48
C ASP A 62 7.35 -2.13 8.30
N LYS A 63 6.66 -1.14 7.78
CA LYS A 63 5.63 -1.37 6.76
C LYS A 63 5.33 -0.14 5.92
N ILE A 64 4.72 -0.43 4.78
CA ILE A 64 4.03 0.54 3.94
C ILE A 64 2.54 0.26 4.08
N VAL A 65 1.73 1.30 4.27
CA VAL A 65 0.27 1.18 4.19
C VAL A 65 -0.25 2.15 3.14
N ILE A 66 -1.01 1.61 2.21
CA ILE A 66 -1.69 2.41 1.20
C ILE A 66 -3.19 2.16 1.27
N MET A 67 -3.97 3.18 0.96
CA MET A 67 -5.42 3.05 0.86
C MET A 67 -5.89 3.54 -0.49
N ARG A 68 -6.88 2.84 -1.07
CA ARG A 68 -7.39 3.13 -2.41
C ARG A 68 -8.39 4.27 -2.42
N SER A 69 -9.20 4.34 -1.39
CA SER A 69 -10.29 5.31 -1.30
C SER A 69 -10.18 6.09 -0.02
N TRP A 70 -10.50 7.36 -0.08
CA TRP A 70 -10.43 8.23 1.07
C TRP A 70 -11.60 9.22 1.05
N CYS A 71 -12.41 9.18 2.10
CA CYS A 71 -13.39 10.22 2.36
C CYS A 71 -12.69 11.34 3.13
N VAL A 72 -12.49 12.46 2.46
CA VAL A 72 -11.71 13.57 3.01
C VAL A 72 -12.56 14.56 3.80
N ASP A 73 -13.81 14.22 4.02
CA ASP A 73 -14.72 15.06 4.80
C ASP A 73 -14.21 15.15 6.24
N LYS A 74 -14.22 16.36 6.78
CA LYS A 74 -13.72 16.59 8.15
C LYS A 74 -14.50 15.83 9.20
N GLU A 75 -15.78 15.62 8.96
CA GLU A 75 -16.68 14.95 9.91
C GLU A 75 -16.71 13.44 9.71
N ASP A 76 -16.25 12.96 8.55
CA ASP A 76 -16.31 11.55 8.19
C ASP A 76 -15.01 11.16 7.47
N ASN A 77 -13.93 11.20 8.21
CA ASN A 77 -12.59 10.91 7.65
C ASN A 77 -12.32 9.41 7.71
N HIS A 78 -12.70 8.71 6.65
CA HIS A 78 -12.56 7.26 6.54
C HIS A 78 -11.76 6.89 5.28
N GLY A 79 -11.08 5.77 5.36
CA GLY A 79 -10.40 5.18 4.22
C GLY A 79 -10.91 3.78 3.93
N GLY A 80 -10.76 3.34 2.69
CA GLY A 80 -11.16 2.01 2.26
C GLY A 80 -10.18 1.39 1.29
N GLY A 81 -10.21 0.06 1.21
CA GLY A 81 -9.32 -0.68 0.33
C GLY A 81 -7.86 -0.54 0.72
N SER A 82 -7.57 -0.62 2.02
CA SER A 82 -6.20 -0.49 2.51
C SER A 82 -5.46 -1.83 2.48
N ILE A 83 -4.14 -1.74 2.31
CA ILE A 83 -3.25 -2.88 2.39
C ILE A 83 -1.98 -2.46 3.13
N ALA A 84 -1.56 -3.30 4.07
CA ALA A 84 -0.29 -3.14 4.77
C ALA A 84 0.71 -4.15 4.19
N ILE A 85 1.85 -3.64 3.74
CA ILE A 85 2.87 -4.45 3.07
C ILE A 85 4.13 -4.39 3.92
N PRO A 86 4.71 -5.54 4.32
CA PRO A 86 5.99 -5.54 5.06
C PRO A 86 7.05 -4.78 4.27
N ARG A 87 7.80 -3.92 4.94
CA ARG A 87 8.81 -3.10 4.28
C ARG A 87 9.83 -3.93 3.51
N GLY A 88 10.22 -5.07 4.06
CA GLY A 88 11.19 -5.95 3.41
C GLY A 88 10.72 -6.54 2.09
N TRP A 89 9.42 -6.56 1.82
CA TRP A 89 8.87 -7.07 0.56
C TRP A 89 8.86 -6.01 -0.54
N VAL A 90 8.90 -4.74 -0.16
CA VAL A 90 8.78 -3.62 -1.11
C VAL A 90 10.04 -3.54 -1.96
N ARG A 91 9.85 -3.43 -3.27
CA ARG A 91 10.93 -3.29 -4.25
C ARG A 91 11.00 -1.90 -4.85
N LYS A 92 9.84 -1.23 -4.98
CA LYS A 92 9.79 0.06 -5.64
C LYS A 92 8.60 0.86 -5.15
N ILE A 93 8.80 2.14 -4.90
CA ILE A 93 7.74 3.10 -4.62
C ILE A 93 7.87 4.22 -5.65
N GLU A 94 6.84 4.41 -6.46
CA GLU A 94 6.79 5.47 -7.44
C GLU A 94 5.76 6.50 -7.02
N TYR A 95 6.15 7.74 -6.97
CA TYR A 95 5.25 8.84 -6.64
C TYR A 95 4.53 9.29 -7.89
N LEU A 96 3.20 9.33 -7.82
CA LEU A 96 2.35 9.68 -8.95
C LEU A 96 2.03 11.17 -8.93
N LYS A 97 2.07 11.77 -10.10
CA LYS A 97 1.75 13.18 -10.27
C LYS A 97 0.29 13.34 -10.67
N VAL A 98 -0.39 14.28 -10.04
CA VAL A 98 -1.79 14.58 -10.36
C VAL A 98 -1.83 15.60 -11.48
N GLU A 99 -2.61 15.31 -12.52
CA GLU A 99 -2.91 16.23 -13.60
C GLU A 99 -4.42 16.29 -13.80
N TYR A 100 -4.92 17.49 -14.07
CA TYR A 100 -6.33 17.67 -14.33
C TYR A 100 -6.65 17.34 -15.77
N ALA A 101 -7.69 16.55 -15.97
CA ALA A 101 -8.17 16.24 -17.31
C ALA A 101 -8.77 17.49 -17.96
N THR A 102 -8.50 17.68 -19.25
CA THR A 102 -9.16 18.70 -20.07
C THR A 102 -10.49 18.13 -20.56
N ARG A 103 -11.53 18.92 -20.43
CA ARG A 103 -12.88 18.53 -20.91
C ARG A 103 -13.19 19.23 -22.21
#